data_e2ea0e753ba80de804278f11deabaf28
#
_entry.id   e2ea0e753ba80de804278f11deabaf28
#
_cell.length_a   1.000
_cell.length_b   1.000
_cell.length_c   1.000
_cell.angle_alpha   90.00
_cell.angle_beta   90.00
_cell.angle_gamma   90.00
#
_symmetry.space_group_name_H-M   'P 1'
#
loop_
_entity.id
_entity.type
_entity.pdbx_description
1 polymer ?
#
loop_
_entity_poly.entity_id
_entity_poly.type
_entity_poly.pdbx_seq_one_letter_code
_entity_poly.pdbx_strand_id
1 'polypeptide(L)' 'PIPKDVTFAQITRILVLTDEFELDRELIEIPLAASSHGKIRKLPNGKIEIVVDADLPFDEWLASARQRIQQVVEA' A
#
# COMPACT_ATOMS: atom_id res chain seq x y z
N PRO A 1 4.56 20.30 11.73
CA PRO A 1 3.53 19.78 10.81
C PRO A 1 2.95 18.49 11.33
N ILE A 2 1.68 18.34 11.13
CA ILE A 2 0.97 17.14 11.54
C ILE A 2 1.27 16.04 10.50
N PRO A 3 1.79 14.87 10.91
CA PRO A 3 2.00 13.80 9.95
C PRO A 3 0.68 13.36 9.34
N LYS A 4 0.71 13.00 8.07
CA LYS A 4 -0.46 12.48 7.40
C LYS A 4 -0.65 11.02 7.79
N ASP A 5 -1.76 10.75 8.45
CA ASP A 5 -2.10 9.37 8.80
C ASP A 5 -2.98 8.76 7.71
N VAL A 6 -2.81 7.47 7.51
CA VAL A 6 -3.66 6.71 6.60
C VAL A 6 -5.00 6.49 7.28
N THR A 7 -6.08 6.86 6.63
CA THR A 7 -7.41 6.70 7.20
C THR A 7 -7.93 5.29 7.03
N PHE A 8 -8.94 4.93 7.83
CA PHE A 8 -9.57 3.62 7.71
C PHE A 8 -10.15 3.41 6.31
N ALA A 9 -10.77 4.44 5.74
CA ALA A 9 -11.32 4.36 4.39
C ALA A 9 -10.23 4.08 3.36
N GLN A 10 -9.06 4.70 3.52
CA GLN A 10 -7.93 4.48 2.62
C GLN A 10 -7.39 3.06 2.76
N ILE A 11 -7.29 2.56 3.99
CA ILE A 11 -6.86 1.17 4.23
C ILE A 11 -7.80 0.20 3.53
N THR A 12 -9.10 0.42 3.64
CA THR A 12 -10.10 -0.43 2.99
C THR A 12 -9.90 -0.44 1.48
N ARG A 13 -9.65 0.73 0.88
CA ARG A 13 -9.42 0.81 -0.56
C ARG A 13 -8.16 0.07 -0.99
N ILE A 14 -7.11 0.14 -0.17
CA ILE A 14 -5.87 -0.60 -0.45
C ILE A 14 -6.14 -2.11 -0.40
N LEU A 15 -6.87 -2.57 0.61
CA LEU A 15 -7.17 -3.98 0.76
C LEU A 15 -8.06 -4.50 -0.38
N VAL A 16 -9.01 -3.69 -0.83
CA VAL A 16 -9.83 -4.05 -2.00
C VAL A 16 -8.93 -4.21 -3.23
N LEU A 17 -7.94 -3.33 -3.39
CA LEU A 17 -7.00 -3.44 -4.48
C LEU A 17 -6.17 -4.73 -4.39
N THR A 18 -5.65 -5.05 -3.20
CA THR A 18 -4.86 -6.27 -3.03
C THR A 18 -5.71 -7.52 -3.21
N ASP A 19 -7.01 -7.46 -2.88
CA ASP A 19 -7.92 -8.57 -3.12
C ASP A 19 -8.00 -8.91 -4.62
N GLU A 20 -7.87 -7.92 -5.50
CA GLU A 20 -7.90 -8.14 -6.94
C GLU A 20 -6.73 -9.01 -7.40
N PHE A 21 -5.64 -9.03 -6.66
CA PHE A 21 -4.47 -9.87 -6.94
C PHE A 21 -4.52 -11.20 -6.18
N GLU A 22 -5.66 -11.51 -5.56
CA GLU A 22 -5.87 -12.73 -4.78
C GLU A 22 -4.86 -12.86 -3.62
N LEU A 23 -4.46 -11.72 -3.06
CA LEU A 23 -3.56 -11.70 -1.92
C LEU A 23 -4.35 -11.81 -0.63
N ASP A 24 -3.89 -12.66 0.26
CA ASP A 24 -4.48 -12.81 1.58
C ASP A 24 -4.24 -11.52 2.38
N ARG A 25 -5.29 -10.96 2.96
CA ARG A 25 -5.18 -9.72 3.74
C ARG A 25 -4.22 -9.86 4.92
N GLU A 26 -4.06 -11.05 5.45
CA GLU A 26 -3.13 -11.30 6.55
C GLU A 26 -1.68 -11.08 6.12
N LEU A 27 -1.40 -11.12 4.81
CA LEU A 27 -0.05 -10.90 4.29
C LEU A 27 0.24 -9.44 4.00
N ILE A 28 -0.74 -8.55 4.20
CA ILE A 28 -0.60 -7.14 3.86
C ILE A 28 -0.33 -6.32 5.12
N GLU A 29 0.75 -5.56 5.12
CA GLU A 29 1.06 -4.62 6.21
C GLU A 29 0.98 -3.20 5.67
N ILE A 30 0.14 -2.38 6.32
CA ILE A 30 -0.05 -0.98 5.91
C ILE A 30 0.27 -0.12 7.13
N PRO A 31 1.49 0.48 7.19
CA PRO A 31 1.79 1.42 8.25
C PRO A 31 0.81 2.59 8.24
N LEU A 32 0.40 3.02 9.43
CA LEU A 32 -0.59 4.09 9.53
C LEU A 32 -0.04 5.46 9.17
N ALA A 33 1.27 5.61 9.19
CA ALA A 33 1.91 6.87 8.82
C ALA A 33 2.34 6.81 7.36
N ALA A 34 1.89 7.78 6.56
CA ALA A 34 2.38 7.93 5.19
C ALA A 34 3.79 8.52 5.23
N SER A 35 4.60 8.20 4.23
CA SER A 35 5.93 8.77 4.13
C SER A 35 6.21 9.26 2.73
N SER A 36 7.26 10.11 2.62
CA SER A 36 7.68 10.65 1.34
C SER A 36 7.98 9.54 0.35
N HIS A 37 7.42 9.66 -0.85
CA HIS A 37 7.59 8.70 -1.95
C HIS A 37 6.93 7.34 -1.74
N GLY A 38 6.39 7.06 -0.55
CA GLY A 38 5.77 5.78 -0.28
C GLY A 38 6.70 4.60 -0.56
N LYS A 39 6.15 3.39 -0.49
CA LYS A 39 6.95 2.19 -0.72
C LYS A 39 6.03 0.97 -0.81
N ILE A 40 6.33 0.08 -1.74
CA ILE A 40 5.66 -1.22 -1.78
C ILE A 40 6.76 -2.26 -1.96
N ARG A 41 6.87 -3.17 -1.00
CA ARG A 41 7.95 -4.16 -1.02
C ARG A 41 7.53 -5.46 -0.34
N LYS A 42 8.18 -6.53 -0.73
CA LYS A 42 8.00 -7.83 -0.08
C LYS A 42 8.98 -7.93 1.08
N LEU A 43 8.48 -8.29 2.25
CA LEU A 43 9.28 -8.41 3.45
C LEU A 43 9.90 -9.81 3.54
N PRO A 44 11.00 -9.98 4.33
CA PRO A 44 11.61 -11.29 4.49
C PRO A 44 10.67 -12.35 5.06
N ASN A 45 9.64 -11.94 5.81
CA ASN A 45 8.66 -12.88 6.38
C ASN A 45 7.56 -13.27 5.39
N GLY A 46 7.66 -12.83 4.12
CA GLY A 46 6.67 -13.16 3.10
C GLY A 46 5.52 -12.19 3.00
N LYS A 47 5.42 -11.24 3.92
CA LYS A 47 4.37 -10.23 3.87
C LYS A 47 4.74 -9.13 2.89
N ILE A 48 3.72 -8.34 2.49
CA ILE A 48 3.90 -7.22 1.58
C ILE A 48 3.62 -5.95 2.36
N GLU A 49 4.60 -5.06 2.42
CA GLU A 49 4.46 -3.77 3.08
C GLU A 49 4.05 -2.72 2.06
N ILE A 50 2.98 -1.99 2.36
CA ILE A 50 2.47 -0.93 1.50
C ILE A 50 2.47 0.37 2.29
N VAL A 51 3.42 1.25 1.98
CA VAL A 51 3.54 2.56 2.63
C VAL A 51 2.96 3.60 1.69
N VAL A 52 1.95 4.33 2.17
CA VAL A 52 1.27 5.35 1.37
C VAL A 52 2.19 6.55 1.17
N ASP A 53 2.18 7.09 -0.05
CA ASP A 53 2.98 8.27 -0.40
C ASP A 53 2.31 9.53 0.16
N ALA A 54 3.02 10.23 1.05
CA ALA A 54 2.50 11.46 1.66
C ALA A 54 2.50 12.65 0.70
N ASP A 55 3.23 12.55 -0.40
CA ASP A 55 3.42 13.67 -1.34
C ASP A 55 2.43 13.67 -2.49
N LEU A 56 1.63 12.63 -2.65
CA LEU A 56 0.65 12.51 -3.73
C LEU A 56 -0.77 12.46 -3.19
N PRO A 57 -1.76 12.95 -3.94
CA PRO A 57 -3.15 12.65 -3.63
C PRO A 57 -3.36 11.14 -3.60
N PHE A 58 -4.16 10.68 -2.66
CA PHE A 58 -4.32 9.25 -2.44
C PHE A 58 -4.75 8.50 -3.71
N ASP A 59 -5.71 9.06 -4.47
CA ASP A 59 -6.22 8.38 -5.66
C ASP A 59 -5.14 8.22 -6.73
N GLU A 60 -4.27 9.22 -6.89
CA GLU A 60 -3.16 9.13 -7.84
C GLU A 60 -2.14 8.09 -7.40
N TRP A 61 -1.83 8.08 -6.10
CA TRP A 61 -0.91 7.09 -5.57
C TRP A 61 -1.48 5.68 -5.74
N LEU A 62 -2.76 5.50 -5.44
CA LEU A 62 -3.39 4.19 -5.52
C LEU A 62 -3.36 3.64 -6.95
N ALA A 63 -3.56 4.50 -7.94
CA ALA A 63 -3.47 4.10 -9.34
C ALA A 63 -2.06 3.60 -9.69
N SER A 64 -1.03 4.27 -9.19
CA SER A 64 0.35 3.82 -9.42
C SER A 64 0.68 2.57 -8.59
N ALA A 65 0.06 2.43 -7.42
CA ALA A 65 0.29 1.29 -6.55
C ALA A 65 -0.13 -0.02 -7.19
N ARG A 66 -1.16 0.00 -8.04
CA ARG A 66 -1.61 -1.20 -8.74
C ARG A 66 -0.47 -1.86 -9.51
N GLN A 67 0.28 -1.06 -10.28
CA GLN A 67 1.40 -1.58 -11.05
C GLN A 67 2.53 -2.10 -10.17
N ARG A 68 2.80 -1.38 -9.08
CA ARG A 68 3.85 -1.78 -8.15
C ARG A 68 3.52 -3.09 -7.44
N ILE A 69 2.27 -3.26 -7.04
CA ILE A 69 1.82 -4.49 -6.41
C ILE A 69 1.97 -5.65 -7.38
N GLN A 70 1.58 -5.45 -8.63
CA GLN A 70 1.72 -6.47 -9.66
C GLN A 70 3.17 -6.90 -9.81
N GLN A 71 4.10 -5.95 -9.85
CA GLN A 71 5.53 -6.24 -9.97
C GLN A 71 6.04 -7.07 -8.79
N VAL A 72 5.61 -6.73 -7.58
CA VAL A 72 6.03 -7.43 -6.37
C VAL A 72 5.49 -8.86 -6.36
N VAL A 73 4.24 -9.03 -6.79
CA VAL A 73 3.59 -10.35 -6.82
C VAL A 73 4.22 -11.26 -7.87
N GLU A 74 4.64 -10.69 -9.00
CA GLU A 74 5.22 -11.46 -10.10
C GLU A 74 6.72 -11.74 -9.92
N ALA A 75 7.34 -11.07 -8.96
CA ALA A 75 8.78 -11.21 -8.73
C ALA A 75 9.15 -12.56 -8.11
#